data_f40275c3a9ea8e4c6da48eb867f442fb
#
_entry.id   f40275c3a9ea8e4c6da48eb867f442fb
#
_cell.length_a   1.000
_cell.length_b   1.000
_cell.length_c   1.000
_cell.angle_alpha   90.00
_cell.angle_beta   90.00
_cell.angle_gamma   90.00
#
_symmetry.space_group_name_H-M   'P 1'
#
loop_
_entity.id
_entity.type
_entity.pdbx_description
1 polymer ?
#
loop_
_entity_poly.entity_id
_entity_poly.type
_entity_poly.pdbx_seq_one_letter_code
_entity_poly.pdbx_strand_id
1 'polypeptide(L)'
;MAVIWGLDLREMQWSKFGNAYMWNKEYHLRRTKFIVYQCAMIFCVVSESLGTAALSDPDYVDQQDFVAKHSPGATVHNNNFVGIASYNIFVGIYVATIFGSAFFFDLFWPERHESKAVKIAWRVCSVLACIFTLSAALAYTIILATKSAYVTGTDAATAGRLLAEYGGSPMRYRDNGRGIASVVFLWPGTVATYASTYLLWHSISHIDAHGPKSAHAQ
;
A
#
# COMPACT_ATOMS: atom_id res chain seq x y z
N MET A 1 -9.55 7.09 -34.61
CA MET A 1 -10.31 7.06 -33.35
C MET A 1 -9.51 6.19 -32.39
N ALA A 2 -9.16 6.74 -31.21
CA ALA A 2 -8.30 6.00 -30.29
C ALA A 2 -9.16 5.18 -29.31
N VAL A 3 -9.68 4.05 -29.80
CA VAL A 3 -10.35 3.04 -28.99
C VAL A 3 -9.37 1.89 -28.76
N ILE A 4 -9.03 1.62 -27.48
CA ILE A 4 -8.11 0.55 -27.07
C ILE A 4 -8.91 -0.45 -26.24
N TRP A 5 -9.00 -1.69 -26.70
CA TRP A 5 -9.75 -2.78 -26.04
C TRP A 5 -11.20 -2.40 -25.66
N GLY A 6 -11.88 -1.65 -26.54
CA GLY A 6 -13.26 -1.20 -26.30
C GLY A 6 -13.41 0.04 -25.42
N LEU A 7 -12.31 0.63 -24.94
CA LEU A 7 -12.33 1.87 -24.17
C LEU A 7 -12.05 3.07 -25.09
N ASP A 8 -12.97 4.03 -25.14
CA ASP A 8 -12.76 5.28 -25.88
C ASP A 8 -11.94 6.25 -25.04
N LEU A 9 -10.73 6.57 -25.49
CA LEU A 9 -9.83 7.48 -24.78
C LEU A 9 -10.34 8.92 -24.72
N ARG A 10 -11.33 9.31 -25.55
CA ARG A 10 -11.97 10.63 -25.48
C ARG A 10 -12.79 10.84 -24.21
N GLU A 11 -13.17 9.75 -23.56
CA GLU A 11 -13.86 9.79 -22.27
C GLU A 11 -12.97 10.18 -21.10
N MET A 12 -11.63 10.18 -21.28
CA MET A 12 -10.66 10.67 -20.29
C MET A 12 -10.66 12.21 -20.29
N GLN A 13 -11.65 12.80 -19.67
CA GLN A 13 -11.82 14.26 -19.58
C GLN A 13 -11.70 14.74 -18.13
N TRP A 14 -10.99 15.84 -17.92
CA TRP A 14 -10.86 16.46 -16.60
C TRP A 14 -12.22 16.89 -16.00
N SER A 15 -13.20 17.17 -16.84
CA SER A 15 -14.57 17.48 -16.41
C SER A 15 -15.22 16.37 -15.58
N LYS A 16 -14.80 15.10 -15.75
CA LYS A 16 -15.30 13.95 -14.97
C LYS A 16 -14.88 13.97 -13.50
N PHE A 17 -13.86 14.75 -13.13
CA PHE A 17 -13.53 15.04 -11.73
C PHE A 17 -14.44 16.09 -11.10
N GLY A 18 -15.30 16.74 -11.89
CA GLY A 18 -16.26 17.70 -11.37
C GLY A 18 -17.22 17.07 -10.37
N ASN A 19 -17.57 17.83 -9.32
CA ASN A 19 -18.38 17.37 -8.20
C ASN A 19 -19.72 16.73 -8.64
N ALA A 20 -20.39 17.32 -9.63
CA ALA A 20 -21.67 16.82 -10.13
C ALA A 20 -21.54 15.43 -10.79
N TYR A 21 -20.47 15.19 -11.56
CA TYR A 21 -20.25 13.91 -12.23
C TYR A 21 -19.67 12.86 -11.29
N MET A 22 -18.64 13.21 -10.52
CA MET A 22 -17.94 12.29 -9.62
C MET A 22 -18.85 11.71 -8.54
N TRP A 23 -19.76 12.54 -8.00
CA TRP A 23 -20.63 12.18 -6.89
C TRP A 23 -22.08 11.92 -7.30
N ASN A 24 -22.36 11.67 -8.59
CA ASN A 24 -23.71 11.34 -9.03
C ASN A 24 -24.17 9.99 -8.42
N LYS A 25 -25.49 9.77 -8.41
CA LYS A 25 -26.11 8.54 -7.89
C LYS A 25 -26.54 7.59 -9.01
N GLU A 26 -26.17 7.89 -10.23
CA GLU A 26 -26.62 7.14 -11.40
C GLU A 26 -26.07 5.70 -11.40
N TYR A 27 -24.82 5.53 -10.97
CA TYR A 27 -24.14 4.25 -10.96
C TYR A 27 -24.13 3.60 -9.57
N HIS A 28 -24.25 2.27 -9.55
CA HIS A 28 -24.34 1.48 -8.32
C HIS A 28 -23.11 1.69 -7.41
N LEU A 29 -23.39 2.07 -6.16
CA LEU A 29 -22.38 2.29 -5.08
C LEU A 29 -21.23 3.25 -5.45
N ARG A 30 -21.37 4.09 -6.49
CA ARG A 30 -20.30 4.95 -7.00
C ARG A 30 -19.61 5.76 -5.90
N ARG A 31 -20.39 6.49 -5.09
CA ARG A 31 -19.85 7.32 -4.01
C ARG A 31 -19.09 6.52 -2.98
N THR A 32 -19.68 5.44 -2.53
CA THR A 32 -19.09 4.58 -1.49
C THR A 32 -17.80 3.94 -1.98
N LYS A 33 -17.79 3.42 -3.22
CA LYS A 33 -16.57 2.86 -3.83
C LYS A 33 -15.46 3.91 -3.90
N PHE A 34 -15.76 5.09 -4.38
CA PHE A 34 -14.76 6.14 -4.54
C PHE A 34 -14.13 6.55 -3.21
N ILE A 35 -14.95 6.73 -2.16
CA ILE A 35 -14.43 7.07 -0.83
C ILE A 35 -13.57 5.93 -0.28
N VAL A 36 -14.05 4.70 -0.32
CA VAL A 36 -13.37 3.56 0.31
C VAL A 36 -12.09 3.19 -0.45
N TYR A 37 -12.10 3.24 -1.80
CA TYR A 37 -10.89 3.03 -2.61
C TYR A 37 -9.83 4.10 -2.32
N GLN A 38 -10.23 5.37 -2.21
CA GLN A 38 -9.32 6.46 -1.85
C GLN A 38 -8.75 6.27 -0.45
N CYS A 39 -9.56 5.85 0.53
CA CYS A 39 -9.06 5.54 1.87
C CYS A 39 -8.01 4.42 1.83
N ALA A 40 -8.26 3.32 1.11
CA ALA A 40 -7.30 2.23 0.99
C ALA A 40 -5.98 2.71 0.37
N MET A 41 -6.06 3.45 -0.74
CA MET A 41 -4.89 4.01 -1.41
C MET A 41 -4.12 4.97 -0.50
N ILE A 42 -4.78 5.97 0.08
CA ILE A 42 -4.12 7.00 0.89
C ILE A 42 -3.43 6.38 2.09
N PHE A 43 -4.11 5.54 2.87
CA PHE A 43 -3.51 4.94 4.05
C PHE A 43 -2.34 4.01 3.72
N CYS A 44 -2.45 3.19 2.68
CA CYS A 44 -1.36 2.30 2.28
C CYS A 44 -0.18 3.07 1.68
N VAL A 45 -0.42 4.11 0.86
CA VAL A 45 0.65 4.94 0.30
C VAL A 45 1.34 5.79 1.38
N VAL A 46 0.60 6.33 2.35
CA VAL A 46 1.22 7.04 3.48
C VAL A 46 2.07 6.07 4.32
N SER A 47 1.57 4.86 4.59
CA SER A 47 2.36 3.81 5.28
C SER A 47 3.64 3.46 4.53
N GLU A 48 3.55 3.23 3.22
CA GLU A 48 4.69 2.95 2.35
C GLU A 48 5.71 4.09 2.38
N SER A 49 5.26 5.34 2.21
CA SER A 49 6.13 6.52 2.20
C SER A 49 6.88 6.69 3.53
N LEU A 50 6.21 6.43 4.66
CA LEU A 50 6.84 6.43 5.98
C LEU A 50 7.82 5.28 6.17
N GLY A 51 7.51 4.09 5.63
CA GLY A 51 8.41 2.94 5.58
C GLY A 51 9.66 3.23 4.76
N THR A 52 9.50 3.84 3.59
CA THR A 52 10.60 4.30 2.74
C THR A 52 11.46 5.34 3.48
N ALA A 53 10.83 6.33 4.12
CA ALA A 53 11.54 7.34 4.90
C ALA A 53 12.26 6.75 6.12
N ALA A 54 11.82 5.60 6.64
CA ALA A 54 12.53 4.88 7.69
C ALA A 54 13.75 4.11 7.18
N LEU A 55 13.83 3.84 5.86
CA LEU A 55 14.98 3.22 5.19
C LEU A 55 15.95 4.24 4.58
N SER A 56 15.56 5.52 4.52
CA SER A 56 16.35 6.59 3.87
C SER A 56 16.89 7.56 4.91
N ASP A 57 18.14 7.88 4.86
CA ASP A 57 18.95 8.90 5.51
C ASP A 57 18.60 9.30 6.97
N PRO A 58 19.49 9.06 7.92
CA PRO A 58 20.48 8.00 8.02
C PRO A 58 19.77 6.67 8.37
N ASP A 59 19.88 5.71 7.51
CA ASP A 59 19.06 4.52 7.54
C ASP A 59 19.79 3.25 8.06
N TYR A 60 19.04 2.15 8.07
CA TYR A 60 19.57 0.85 8.48
C TYR A 60 20.52 0.23 7.45
N VAL A 61 20.48 0.65 6.19
CA VAL A 61 21.37 0.16 5.12
C VAL A 61 22.73 0.85 5.25
N ASP A 62 22.74 2.18 5.36
CA ASP A 62 23.96 2.97 5.57
C ASP A 62 24.66 2.61 6.88
N GLN A 63 23.90 2.22 7.91
CA GLN A 63 24.44 1.73 9.17
C GLN A 63 25.30 0.48 9.01
N GLN A 64 24.90 -0.44 8.12
CA GLN A 64 25.70 -1.63 7.80
C GLN A 64 27.04 -1.24 7.18
N ASP A 65 26.99 -0.35 6.18
CA ASP A 65 28.19 0.12 5.48
C ASP A 65 29.12 0.92 6.40
N PHE A 66 28.57 1.77 7.25
CA PHE A 66 29.35 2.56 8.21
C PHE A 66 30.12 1.65 9.18
N VAL A 67 29.44 0.69 9.78
CA VAL A 67 30.08 -0.24 10.74
C VAL A 67 31.14 -1.10 10.04
N ALA A 68 30.87 -1.60 8.85
CA ALA A 68 31.85 -2.40 8.09
C ALA A 68 33.12 -1.62 7.74
N LYS A 69 33.01 -0.31 7.45
CA LYS A 69 34.14 0.57 7.15
C LYS A 69 35.01 0.89 8.37
N HIS A 70 34.38 1.06 9.55
CA HIS A 70 35.09 1.49 10.76
C HIS A 70 35.55 0.33 11.67
N SER A 71 35.03 -0.87 11.49
CA SER A 71 35.42 -2.07 12.19
C SER A 71 35.40 -3.29 11.27
N PRO A 72 36.51 -3.59 10.56
CA PRO A 72 36.58 -4.75 9.71
C PRO A 72 36.29 -6.04 10.48
N GLY A 73 35.28 -6.78 10.04
CA GLY A 73 34.79 -8.00 10.71
C GLY A 73 33.53 -7.78 11.56
N ALA A 74 33.14 -6.56 11.86
CA ALA A 74 31.86 -6.28 12.48
C ALA A 74 30.73 -6.30 11.43
N THR A 75 29.60 -6.89 11.82
CA THR A 75 28.41 -7.00 10.95
C THR A 75 27.17 -6.56 11.71
N VAL A 76 26.40 -5.65 11.12
CA VAL A 76 25.10 -5.23 11.64
C VAL A 76 24.00 -6.12 11.08
N HIS A 77 23.15 -6.63 11.95
CA HIS A 77 22.00 -7.46 11.61
C HIS A 77 20.70 -6.66 11.81
N ASN A 78 20.23 -6.04 10.75
CA ASN A 78 18.97 -5.27 10.70
C ASN A 78 18.10 -5.64 9.49
N ASN A 79 18.44 -6.71 8.77
CA ASN A 79 17.77 -7.15 7.54
C ASN A 79 16.28 -7.46 7.73
N ASN A 80 15.85 -7.84 8.93
CA ASN A 80 14.45 -8.08 9.24
C ASN A 80 13.62 -6.79 9.13
N PHE A 81 14.14 -5.66 9.60
CA PHE A 81 13.46 -4.37 9.44
C PHE A 81 13.50 -3.89 7.99
N VAL A 82 14.65 -3.97 7.35
CA VAL A 82 14.81 -3.62 5.92
C VAL A 82 13.86 -4.46 5.06
N GLY A 83 13.80 -5.77 5.30
CA GLY A 83 12.93 -6.67 4.56
C GLY A 83 11.45 -6.37 4.72
N ILE A 84 10.98 -6.11 5.96
CA ILE A 84 9.56 -5.83 6.18
C ILE A 84 9.15 -4.44 5.67
N ALA A 85 10.01 -3.43 5.78
CA ALA A 85 9.73 -2.12 5.22
C ALA A 85 9.69 -2.17 3.69
N SER A 86 10.61 -2.90 3.05
CA SER A 86 10.59 -3.14 1.60
C SER A 86 9.33 -3.90 1.15
N TYR A 87 8.90 -4.89 1.92
CA TYR A 87 7.65 -5.59 1.65
C TYR A 87 6.43 -4.65 1.77
N ASN A 88 6.42 -3.77 2.76
CA ASN A 88 5.37 -2.76 2.90
C ASN A 88 5.31 -1.79 1.70
N ILE A 89 6.45 -1.42 1.13
CA ILE A 89 6.52 -0.62 -0.11
C ILE A 89 5.81 -1.36 -1.25
N PHE A 90 6.15 -2.63 -1.47
CA PHE A 90 5.48 -3.44 -2.48
C PHE A 90 3.97 -3.49 -2.25
N VAL A 91 3.51 -3.69 -1.03
CA VAL A 91 2.09 -3.77 -0.67
C VAL A 91 1.36 -2.46 -0.94
N GLY A 92 1.97 -1.32 -0.58
CA GLY A 92 1.41 0.02 -0.85
C GLY A 92 1.20 0.27 -2.34
N ILE A 93 2.23 -0.01 -3.16
CA ILE A 93 2.16 0.10 -4.63
C ILE A 93 1.08 -0.83 -5.19
N TYR A 94 1.02 -2.08 -4.70
CA TYR A 94 0.04 -3.06 -5.16
C TYR A 94 -1.41 -2.60 -4.91
N VAL A 95 -1.71 -2.16 -3.68
CA VAL A 95 -3.03 -1.64 -3.30
C VAL A 95 -3.40 -0.42 -4.12
N ALA A 96 -2.48 0.54 -4.26
CA ALA A 96 -2.68 1.74 -5.05
C ALA A 96 -2.94 1.42 -6.53
N THR A 97 -2.24 0.45 -7.09
CA THR A 97 -2.44 0.01 -8.47
C THR A 97 -3.81 -0.62 -8.67
N ILE A 98 -4.23 -1.55 -7.81
CA ILE A 98 -5.51 -2.26 -7.97
C ILE A 98 -6.69 -1.33 -7.75
N PHE A 99 -6.78 -0.64 -6.61
CA PHE A 99 -7.93 0.20 -6.30
C PHE A 99 -7.88 1.57 -6.99
N GLY A 100 -6.68 2.07 -7.33
CA GLY A 100 -6.52 3.24 -8.20
C GLY A 100 -7.02 2.96 -9.61
N SER A 101 -6.64 1.83 -10.19
CA SER A 101 -7.17 1.43 -11.50
C SER A 101 -8.69 1.23 -11.45
N ALA A 102 -9.21 0.54 -10.44
CA ALA A 102 -10.66 0.36 -10.27
C ALA A 102 -11.39 1.71 -10.16
N PHE A 103 -10.84 2.65 -9.40
CA PHE A 103 -11.37 4.01 -9.29
C PHE A 103 -11.40 4.73 -10.65
N PHE A 104 -10.29 4.73 -11.40
CA PHE A 104 -10.22 5.42 -12.69
C PHE A 104 -11.10 4.75 -13.75
N PHE A 105 -11.18 3.44 -13.78
CA PHE A 105 -12.09 2.75 -14.69
C PHE A 105 -13.56 3.06 -14.39
N ASP A 106 -13.94 3.10 -13.13
CA ASP A 106 -15.30 3.47 -12.73
C ASP A 106 -15.59 4.97 -12.94
N LEU A 107 -14.56 5.83 -12.93
CA LEU A 107 -14.69 7.25 -13.20
C LEU A 107 -14.87 7.53 -14.70
N PHE A 108 -14.00 6.98 -15.55
CA PHE A 108 -13.95 7.30 -16.96
C PHE A 108 -14.88 6.44 -17.81
N TRP A 109 -15.00 5.14 -17.48
CA TRP A 109 -15.78 4.17 -18.26
C TRP A 109 -16.73 3.35 -17.37
N PRO A 110 -17.72 3.96 -16.74
CA PRO A 110 -18.63 3.26 -15.84
C PRO A 110 -19.49 2.19 -16.53
N GLU A 111 -19.74 2.34 -17.83
CA GLU A 111 -20.54 1.40 -18.64
C GLU A 111 -19.70 0.43 -19.49
N ARG A 112 -18.41 0.31 -19.15
CA ARG A 112 -17.51 -0.62 -19.88
C ARG A 112 -17.97 -2.07 -19.76
N HIS A 113 -17.81 -2.81 -20.84
CA HIS A 113 -18.02 -4.26 -20.85
C HIS A 113 -16.71 -4.98 -20.56
N GLU A 114 -16.67 -5.70 -19.45
CA GLU A 114 -15.52 -6.50 -19.07
C GLU A 114 -15.75 -7.98 -19.40
N SER A 115 -14.73 -8.64 -19.95
CA SER A 115 -14.76 -10.08 -20.16
C SER A 115 -14.77 -10.85 -18.82
N LYS A 116 -15.23 -12.10 -18.83
CA LYS A 116 -15.22 -12.96 -17.64
C LYS A 116 -13.81 -13.10 -17.04
N ALA A 117 -12.78 -13.17 -17.89
CA ALA A 117 -11.39 -13.29 -17.45
C ALA A 117 -10.94 -12.04 -16.70
N VAL A 118 -11.28 -10.83 -17.16
CA VAL A 118 -10.96 -9.56 -16.49
C VAL A 118 -11.68 -9.47 -15.15
N LYS A 119 -12.96 -9.86 -15.06
CA LYS A 119 -13.69 -9.88 -13.78
C LYS A 119 -13.09 -10.85 -12.77
N ILE A 120 -12.62 -12.02 -13.22
CA ILE A 120 -11.89 -12.97 -12.37
C ILE A 120 -10.56 -12.36 -11.91
N ALA A 121 -9.80 -11.73 -12.81
CA ALA A 121 -8.55 -11.06 -12.46
C ALA A 121 -8.77 -9.99 -11.37
N TRP A 122 -9.80 -9.14 -11.49
CA TRP A 122 -10.15 -8.16 -10.45
C TRP A 122 -10.42 -8.82 -9.10
N ARG A 123 -11.20 -9.92 -9.08
CA ARG A 123 -11.51 -10.65 -7.85
C ARG A 123 -10.25 -11.25 -7.22
N VAL A 124 -9.41 -11.91 -8.00
CA VAL A 124 -8.17 -12.52 -7.51
C VAL A 124 -7.20 -11.45 -6.99
N CYS A 125 -6.94 -10.39 -7.77
CA CYS A 125 -6.02 -9.33 -7.37
C CYS A 125 -6.50 -8.60 -6.09
N SER A 126 -7.80 -8.38 -5.93
CA SER A 126 -8.32 -7.75 -4.72
C SER A 126 -8.20 -8.64 -3.47
N VAL A 127 -8.34 -9.97 -3.61
CA VAL A 127 -8.08 -10.92 -2.51
C VAL A 127 -6.60 -10.95 -2.16
N LEU A 128 -5.71 -10.95 -3.17
CA LEU A 128 -4.27 -10.86 -2.93
C LEU A 128 -3.90 -9.56 -2.19
N ALA A 129 -4.55 -8.43 -2.52
CA ALA A 129 -4.36 -7.18 -1.78
C ALA A 129 -4.71 -7.35 -0.28
N CYS A 130 -5.80 -8.04 0.04
CA CYS A 130 -6.16 -8.34 1.44
C CYS A 130 -5.12 -9.21 2.14
N ILE A 131 -4.62 -10.25 1.47
CA ILE A 131 -3.59 -11.14 2.03
C ILE A 131 -2.29 -10.37 2.27
N PHE A 132 -1.86 -9.58 1.30
CA PHE A 132 -0.61 -8.82 1.39
C PHE A 132 -0.68 -7.74 2.47
N THR A 133 -1.77 -6.96 2.54
CA THR A 133 -1.89 -5.93 3.58
C THR A 133 -1.97 -6.53 4.98
N LEU A 134 -2.72 -7.61 5.19
CA LEU A 134 -2.80 -8.26 6.50
C LEU A 134 -1.45 -8.86 6.92
N SER A 135 -0.79 -9.58 6.01
CA SER A 135 0.52 -10.18 6.31
C SER A 135 1.58 -9.09 6.60
N ALA A 136 1.57 -7.99 5.85
CA ALA A 136 2.45 -6.86 6.12
C ALA A 136 2.14 -6.21 7.47
N ALA A 137 0.87 -5.93 7.78
CA ALA A 137 0.46 -5.30 9.04
C ALA A 137 0.86 -6.15 10.25
N LEU A 138 0.62 -7.46 10.20
CA LEU A 138 1.00 -8.38 11.27
C LEU A 138 2.52 -8.49 11.41
N ALA A 139 3.22 -8.79 10.32
CA ALA A 139 4.67 -8.98 10.36
C ALA A 139 5.42 -7.70 10.76
N TYR A 140 5.02 -6.55 10.22
CA TYR A 140 5.65 -5.28 10.55
C TYR A 140 5.41 -4.91 12.02
N THR A 141 4.17 -5.09 12.53
CA THR A 141 3.86 -4.89 13.95
C THR A 141 4.72 -5.78 14.86
N ILE A 142 4.83 -7.07 14.54
CA ILE A 142 5.62 -8.03 15.35
C ILE A 142 7.09 -7.65 15.33
N ILE A 143 7.67 -7.41 14.15
CA ILE A 143 9.09 -7.05 14.02
C ILE A 143 9.38 -5.75 14.77
N LEU A 144 8.55 -4.73 14.60
CA LEU A 144 8.72 -3.44 15.26
C LEU A 144 8.64 -3.56 16.79
N ALA A 145 7.70 -4.36 17.30
CA ALA A 145 7.48 -4.51 18.75
C ALA A 145 8.51 -5.41 19.43
N THR A 146 9.00 -6.45 18.76
CA THR A 146 9.76 -7.52 19.41
C THR A 146 11.21 -7.62 18.98
N LYS A 147 11.60 -7.02 17.86
CA LYS A 147 12.95 -7.13 17.32
C LYS A 147 13.78 -5.87 17.51
N SER A 148 15.08 -6.04 17.38
CA SER A 148 16.08 -4.98 17.39
C SER A 148 17.20 -5.35 16.43
N ALA A 149 17.92 -4.35 15.93
CA ALA A 149 19.19 -4.56 15.29
C ALA A 149 20.23 -4.97 16.33
N TYR A 150 21.24 -5.72 15.90
CA TYR A 150 22.38 -6.09 16.74
C TYR A 150 23.65 -6.18 15.91
N VAL A 151 24.81 -6.05 16.57
CA VAL A 151 26.13 -6.12 15.93
C VAL A 151 26.84 -7.37 16.39
N THR A 152 27.49 -8.06 15.46
CA THR A 152 28.39 -9.20 15.73
C THR A 152 29.79 -8.94 15.19
N GLY A 153 30.77 -9.72 15.61
CA GLY A 153 32.17 -9.61 15.12
C GLY A 153 32.98 -8.52 15.82
N THR A 154 32.45 -7.86 16.86
CA THR A 154 33.18 -6.90 17.70
C THR A 154 32.67 -6.97 19.15
N ASP A 155 33.40 -6.34 20.09
CA ASP A 155 32.96 -6.23 21.47
C ASP A 155 31.81 -5.23 21.65
N ALA A 156 31.02 -5.40 22.71
CA ALA A 156 29.83 -4.58 22.94
C ALA A 156 30.14 -3.09 23.13
N ALA A 157 31.32 -2.75 23.69
CA ALA A 157 31.72 -1.36 23.90
C ALA A 157 32.05 -0.67 22.57
N THR A 158 32.78 -1.34 21.68
CA THR A 158 33.09 -0.84 20.32
C THR A 158 31.83 -0.75 19.47
N ALA A 159 30.95 -1.77 19.54
CA ALA A 159 29.65 -1.72 18.86
C ALA A 159 28.83 -0.51 19.31
N GLY A 160 28.71 -0.30 20.63
CA GLY A 160 27.97 0.84 21.19
C GLY A 160 28.54 2.19 20.75
N ARG A 161 29.88 2.32 20.73
CA ARG A 161 30.56 3.55 20.28
C ARG A 161 30.30 3.83 18.80
N LEU A 162 30.46 2.83 17.92
CA LEU A 162 30.24 2.98 16.48
C LEU A 162 28.80 3.38 16.17
N LEU A 163 27.83 2.80 16.88
CA LEU A 163 26.43 3.12 16.69
C LEU A 163 26.08 4.53 17.23
N ALA A 164 26.69 4.95 18.33
CA ALA A 164 26.54 6.31 18.85
C ALA A 164 27.18 7.34 17.92
N GLU A 165 28.32 7.02 17.31
CA GLU A 165 29.02 7.87 16.33
C GLU A 165 28.22 8.00 15.02
N TYR A 166 27.59 6.91 14.56
CA TYR A 166 26.69 6.94 13.43
C TYR A 166 25.49 7.87 13.64
N GLY A 167 24.92 7.86 14.86
CA GLY A 167 23.86 8.79 15.26
C GLY A 167 22.54 8.68 14.50
N GLY A 168 22.38 7.60 13.71
CA GLY A 168 21.24 7.38 12.81
C GLY A 168 20.13 6.54 13.44
N SER A 169 19.69 5.51 12.72
CA SER A 169 18.56 4.67 13.09
C SER A 169 18.73 3.96 14.43
N PRO A 170 17.71 3.97 15.31
CA PRO A 170 17.80 3.36 16.64
C PRO A 170 17.92 1.83 16.53
N MET A 171 18.70 1.23 17.43
CA MET A 171 18.84 -0.24 17.49
C MET A 171 17.52 -0.94 17.82
N ARG A 172 16.72 -0.36 18.69
CA ARG A 172 15.39 -0.88 19.00
C ARG A 172 14.39 -0.32 18.01
N TYR A 173 13.80 -1.19 17.18
CA TYR A 173 12.86 -0.73 16.15
C TYR A 173 11.63 -0.03 16.70
N ARG A 174 11.20 -0.36 17.93
CA ARG A 174 10.10 0.33 18.61
C ARG A 174 10.41 1.79 18.96
N ASP A 175 11.65 2.22 18.86
CA ASP A 175 12.06 3.60 19.10
C ASP A 175 12.11 4.39 17.77
N ASN A 176 11.89 3.71 16.62
CA ASN A 176 11.81 4.34 15.32
C ASN A 176 10.40 4.92 15.07
N GLY A 177 10.25 6.22 15.25
CA GLY A 177 8.96 6.90 15.08
C GLY A 177 8.38 6.80 13.69
N ARG A 178 9.20 6.77 12.63
CA ARG A 178 8.74 6.59 11.24
C ARG A 178 8.20 5.18 11.01
N GLY A 179 8.88 4.16 11.55
CA GLY A 179 8.41 2.78 11.51
C GLY A 179 7.09 2.60 12.25
N ILE A 180 6.95 3.21 13.45
CA ILE A 180 5.69 3.20 14.21
C ILE A 180 4.57 3.86 13.40
N ALA A 181 4.81 5.05 12.85
CA ALA A 181 3.81 5.75 12.06
C ALA A 181 3.40 4.95 10.81
N SER A 182 4.35 4.29 10.13
CA SER A 182 4.07 3.39 9.01
C SER A 182 3.07 2.30 9.42
N VAL A 183 3.28 1.61 10.52
CA VAL A 183 2.37 0.56 11.02
C VAL A 183 1.01 1.14 11.42
N VAL A 184 0.98 2.32 12.07
CA VAL A 184 -0.28 2.98 12.47
C VAL A 184 -1.15 3.30 11.25
N PHE A 185 -0.56 3.71 10.12
CA PHE A 185 -1.31 3.95 8.88
C PHE A 185 -1.64 2.65 8.13
N LEU A 186 -0.83 1.60 8.25
CA LEU A 186 -1.05 0.33 7.58
C LEU A 186 -2.31 -0.39 8.08
N TRP A 187 -2.64 -0.32 9.36
CA TRP A 187 -3.83 -0.98 9.91
C TRP A 187 -5.14 -0.43 9.34
N PRO A 188 -5.42 0.90 9.37
CA PRO A 188 -6.61 1.43 8.71
C PRO A 188 -6.57 1.21 7.19
N GLY A 189 -5.38 1.22 6.55
CA GLY A 189 -5.20 0.83 5.16
C GLY A 189 -5.65 -0.62 4.90
N THR A 190 -5.30 -1.55 5.78
CA THR A 190 -5.75 -2.94 5.71
C THR A 190 -7.27 -3.04 5.80
N VAL A 191 -7.90 -2.38 6.79
CA VAL A 191 -9.36 -2.38 6.93
C VAL A 191 -10.04 -1.81 5.69
N ALA A 192 -9.54 -0.68 5.17
CA ALA A 192 -10.07 -0.07 3.95
C ALA A 192 -9.89 -0.97 2.71
N THR A 193 -8.79 -1.73 2.62
CA THR A 193 -8.53 -2.71 1.55
C THR A 193 -9.56 -3.84 1.57
N TYR A 194 -9.89 -4.37 2.75
CA TYR A 194 -10.95 -5.38 2.90
C TYR A 194 -12.32 -4.83 2.50
N ALA A 195 -12.66 -3.63 2.94
CA ALA A 195 -13.90 -2.97 2.56
C ALA A 195 -13.95 -2.69 1.04
N SER A 196 -12.83 -2.27 0.43
CA SER A 196 -12.70 -2.06 -1.01
C SER A 196 -12.91 -3.35 -1.80
N THR A 197 -12.33 -4.46 -1.34
CA THR A 197 -12.51 -5.78 -1.94
C THR A 197 -13.96 -6.21 -1.91
N TYR A 198 -14.62 -6.07 -0.76
CA TYR A 198 -16.05 -6.38 -0.63
C TYR A 198 -16.91 -5.57 -1.59
N LEU A 199 -16.69 -4.25 -1.65
CA LEU A 199 -17.42 -3.36 -2.55
C LEU A 199 -17.17 -3.68 -4.03
N LEU A 200 -15.94 -4.01 -4.38
CA LEU A 200 -15.57 -4.41 -5.74
C LEU A 200 -16.33 -5.69 -6.16
N TRP A 201 -16.32 -6.72 -5.31
CA TRP A 201 -17.02 -7.97 -5.58
C TRP A 201 -18.52 -7.78 -5.68
N HIS A 202 -19.11 -7.03 -4.75
CA HIS A 202 -20.54 -6.70 -4.76
C HIS A 202 -20.91 -5.92 -6.01
N SER A 203 -20.08 -4.94 -6.42
CA SER A 203 -20.30 -4.17 -7.65
C SER A 203 -20.24 -5.04 -8.90
N ILE A 204 -19.25 -5.93 -9.02
CA ILE A 204 -19.15 -6.86 -10.15
C ILE A 204 -20.38 -7.76 -10.22
N SER A 205 -20.83 -8.30 -9.09
CA SER A 205 -22.03 -9.16 -9.04
C SER A 205 -23.30 -8.41 -9.40
N HIS A 206 -23.44 -7.16 -8.98
CA HIS A 206 -24.57 -6.31 -9.36
C HIS A 206 -24.57 -5.99 -10.85
N ILE A 207 -23.41 -5.65 -11.41
CA ILE A 207 -23.27 -5.36 -12.84
C ILE A 207 -23.63 -6.60 -13.68
N ASP A 208 -23.26 -7.79 -13.22
CA ASP A 208 -23.60 -9.05 -13.92
C ASP A 208 -25.10 -9.33 -13.93
N ALA A 209 -25.84 -8.94 -12.89
CA ALA A 209 -27.26 -9.22 -12.73
C ALA A 209 -28.17 -8.09 -13.25
N HIS A 210 -27.81 -6.83 -13.09
CA HIS A 210 -28.69 -5.68 -13.28
C HIS A 210 -28.08 -4.58 -14.15
N GLY A 211 -26.83 -4.74 -14.60
CA GLY A 211 -26.10 -3.68 -15.32
C GLY A 211 -25.46 -2.63 -14.38
N PRO A 212 -24.80 -1.60 -14.96
CA PRO A 212 -23.98 -0.65 -14.20
C PRO A 212 -24.79 0.42 -13.44
N LYS A 213 -26.05 0.65 -13.82
CA LYS A 213 -26.90 1.69 -13.22
C LYS A 213 -27.48 1.28 -11.87
N SER A 214 -27.77 2.26 -11.04
CA SER A 214 -28.44 2.01 -9.76
C SER A 214 -29.93 1.74 -9.96
N ALA A 215 -30.57 0.98 -9.05
CA ALA A 215 -32.01 0.69 -9.10
C ALA A 215 -32.91 1.94 -9.06
N HIS A 216 -32.38 3.11 -8.67
CA HIS A 216 -33.11 4.40 -8.67
C HIS A 216 -32.94 5.17 -9.99
N ALA A 217 -32.15 4.70 -10.92
CA ALA A 217 -31.88 5.32 -12.22
C ALA A 217 -32.42 4.48 -13.39
N GLN A 218 -33.14 3.41 -13.07
CA GLN A 218 -33.98 2.64 -13.97
C GLN A 218 -35.43 3.14 -13.83
#